data_5f33f79e53f39f4298161b1cc8f659da
#
_entry.id   5f33f79e53f39f4298161b1cc8f659da
#
_cell.length_a   1.000
_cell.length_b   1.000
_cell.length_c   1.000
_cell.angle_alpha   90.00
_cell.angle_beta   90.00
_cell.angle_gamma   90.00
#
_symmetry.space_group_name_H-M   'P 1'
#
loop_
_entity.id
_entity.type
_entity.pdbx_description
1 polymer ?
#
loop_
_entity_poly.entity_id
_entity_poly.type
_entity_poly.pdbx_seq_one_letter_code
_entity_poly.pdbx_strand_id
1 'polypeptide(L)'
;MTQTNQLMHTNYGSSSLRKPLAVPVALAPMRIDILLAARDMGSDVSSKCKFPGSVTPLRQGVESCEDCSLFSLCFTHRLSDDELEAFKSATKQDQGIARNEHLFYAGDRMKSVRVVRSGSIKSYQISPDGEEVVSGFFLPGEVIGLDAISSETHPSFAVAMEDSKTCDIPMSDFLAMLKDSPKLNEVMIKLLSEEMAEARELLLVVGRLDAKTRVALFLLSLSRRLARRRQDPNQFKLTMDRRDIANYLGITIETVSRTLSALQRNAIIEVHGKNIRITDRRALEKIALPGQLESIQTEDVSSQSAG
;
A
#
# COMPACT_ATOMS: atom_id res chain seq x y z
N MET A 1 35.40 -53.37 40.89
CA MET A 1 33.94 -53.50 40.86
C MET A 1 33.45 -52.81 39.62
N THR A 2 33.19 -53.63 38.65
CA THR A 2 32.87 -53.34 37.23
C THR A 2 31.36 -53.28 37.11
N GLN A 3 30.80 -52.21 36.52
CA GLN A 3 29.45 -52.27 35.95
C GLN A 3 29.41 -51.73 34.54
N THR A 4 29.11 -52.65 33.69
CA THR A 4 28.87 -52.56 32.24
C THR A 4 27.55 -51.87 31.97
N ASN A 5 27.53 -50.84 31.14
CA ASN A 5 26.27 -50.22 30.63
C ASN A 5 26.04 -50.69 29.20
N GLN A 6 24.97 -51.48 29.04
CA GLN A 6 24.46 -51.95 27.74
C GLN A 6 23.72 -50.83 27.00
N LEU A 7 24.13 -50.56 25.79
CA LEU A 7 23.44 -49.76 24.80
C LEU A 7 22.23 -50.53 24.24
N MET A 8 21.03 -50.03 24.45
CA MET A 8 19.83 -50.50 23.74
C MET A 8 19.69 -49.71 22.43
N HIS A 9 19.86 -50.40 21.31
CA HIS A 9 19.44 -49.93 20.02
C HIS A 9 17.91 -50.05 19.91
N THR A 10 17.19 -48.95 19.84
CA THR A 10 15.78 -48.91 19.44
C THR A 10 15.68 -48.57 17.95
N ASN A 11 15.22 -49.53 17.17
CA ASN A 11 14.79 -49.43 15.78
C ASN A 11 13.65 -48.42 15.66
N TYR A 12 13.86 -47.32 14.94
CA TYR A 12 12.77 -46.47 14.47
C TYR A 12 12.24 -47.02 13.15
N GLY A 13 11.05 -47.59 13.23
CA GLY A 13 10.27 -48.07 12.08
C GLY A 13 9.87 -46.93 11.17
N SER A 14 9.94 -47.20 9.89
CA SER A 14 9.44 -46.40 8.78
C SER A 14 7.97 -46.00 8.97
N SER A 15 7.66 -44.76 9.32
CA SER A 15 6.30 -44.25 9.31
C SER A 15 6.00 -43.56 7.98
N SER A 16 5.05 -44.13 7.27
CA SER A 16 4.34 -43.64 6.09
C SER A 16 4.10 -42.14 6.10
N LEU A 17 4.50 -41.48 5.03
CA LEU A 17 4.11 -40.12 4.64
C LEU A 17 2.59 -40.00 4.62
N ARG A 18 2.02 -39.40 5.67
CA ARG A 18 0.63 -38.94 5.67
C ARG A 18 0.53 -37.74 4.72
N LYS A 19 -0.28 -37.89 3.67
CA LYS A 19 -0.73 -36.81 2.80
C LYS A 19 -1.36 -35.71 3.67
N PRO A 20 -1.09 -34.42 3.43
CA PRO A 20 -1.78 -33.37 4.13
C PRO A 20 -3.27 -33.44 3.82
N LEU A 21 -4.10 -33.48 4.87
CA LEU A 21 -5.55 -33.33 4.79
C LEU A 21 -5.85 -31.98 4.13
N ALA A 22 -6.45 -32.04 2.94
CA ALA A 22 -7.07 -30.90 2.31
C ALA A 22 -8.28 -30.50 3.15
N VAL A 23 -8.17 -29.47 3.96
CA VAL A 23 -9.31 -28.81 4.59
C VAL A 23 -10.04 -28.07 3.48
N PRO A 24 -11.30 -28.35 3.17
CA PRO A 24 -12.09 -27.54 2.27
C PRO A 24 -12.42 -26.23 2.99
N VAL A 25 -11.62 -25.19 2.78
CA VAL A 25 -12.03 -23.83 3.10
C VAL A 25 -13.10 -23.49 2.07
N ALA A 26 -14.36 -23.57 2.48
CA ALA A 26 -15.46 -22.97 1.77
C ALA A 26 -15.19 -21.45 1.75
N LEU A 27 -14.59 -20.98 0.66
CA LEU A 27 -14.48 -19.57 0.35
C LEU A 27 -15.89 -19.08 0.05
N ALA A 28 -16.55 -18.47 1.03
CA ALA A 28 -17.60 -17.52 0.73
C ALA A 28 -17.02 -16.50 -0.27
N PRO A 29 -17.77 -16.03 -1.28
CA PRO A 29 -17.26 -15.07 -2.25
C PRO A 29 -16.86 -13.81 -1.49
N MET A 30 -15.56 -13.67 -1.25
CA MET A 30 -14.98 -12.47 -0.67
C MET A 30 -15.13 -11.38 -1.71
N ARG A 31 -16.03 -10.46 -1.43
CA ARG A 31 -16.31 -9.29 -2.26
C ARG A 31 -15.03 -8.49 -2.42
N ILE A 32 -14.49 -8.49 -3.63
CA ILE A 32 -13.44 -7.55 -4.08
C ILE A 32 -14.11 -6.19 -4.37
N ASP A 33 -15.16 -5.87 -3.62
CA ASP A 33 -15.92 -4.63 -3.75
C ASP A 33 -15.09 -3.37 -3.38
N ILE A 34 -14.00 -3.55 -2.62
CA ILE A 34 -13.05 -2.46 -2.33
C ILE A 34 -12.31 -2.01 -3.60
N LEU A 35 -12.15 -2.90 -4.58
CA LEU A 35 -11.60 -2.57 -5.89
C LEU A 35 -12.62 -1.86 -6.81
N LEU A 36 -13.92 -2.03 -6.57
CA LEU A 36 -15.00 -1.55 -7.43
C LEU A 36 -15.76 -0.34 -6.87
N ALA A 37 -15.61 0.02 -5.60
CA ALA A 37 -16.31 1.17 -4.99
C ALA A 37 -15.98 2.56 -5.59
N ALA A 38 -15.16 2.60 -6.65
CA ALA A 38 -14.88 3.83 -7.43
C ALA A 38 -15.81 4.00 -8.65
N ARG A 39 -16.89 3.19 -8.80
CA ARG A 39 -17.78 3.28 -9.98
C ARG A 39 -18.82 4.39 -9.90
N ASP A 40 -19.10 4.93 -8.70
CA ASP A 40 -20.18 5.91 -8.49
C ASP A 40 -19.74 7.38 -8.40
N MET A 41 -18.54 7.71 -8.89
CA MET A 41 -18.22 9.13 -9.13
C MET A 41 -18.38 9.42 -10.63
N GLY A 42 -19.56 9.92 -10.93
CA GLY A 42 -20.14 10.33 -12.19
C GLY A 42 -19.19 10.60 -13.35
N SER A 43 -19.56 10.02 -14.47
CA SER A 43 -19.13 10.36 -15.81
C SER A 43 -19.55 11.79 -16.19
N ASP A 44 -18.90 12.80 -15.63
CA ASP A 44 -19.03 14.17 -16.14
C ASP A 44 -17.76 14.98 -15.89
N VAL A 45 -16.67 14.62 -16.54
CA VAL A 45 -15.51 15.47 -16.74
C VAL A 45 -15.06 15.35 -18.20
N SER A 46 -15.97 15.74 -19.08
CA SER A 46 -15.60 16.09 -20.45
C SER A 46 -15.45 17.62 -20.51
N SER A 47 -14.29 18.01 -21.00
CA SER A 47 -13.92 19.31 -21.51
C SER A 47 -13.36 20.36 -20.54
N LYS A 48 -12.09 20.71 -20.82
CA LYS A 48 -11.36 21.94 -20.46
C LYS A 48 -10.63 21.97 -19.12
N CYS A 49 -9.69 21.04 -18.92
CA CYS A 49 -8.52 21.36 -18.11
C CYS A 49 -7.25 21.18 -18.93
N LYS A 50 -6.72 22.30 -19.46
CA LYS A 50 -5.32 22.39 -19.89
C LYS A 50 -4.47 22.32 -18.61
N PHE A 51 -3.85 21.16 -18.37
CA PHE A 51 -2.86 21.04 -17.31
C PHE A 51 -1.54 21.60 -17.83
N PRO A 52 -0.93 22.59 -17.16
CA PRO A 52 0.47 22.90 -17.40
C PRO A 52 1.29 21.72 -16.83
N GLY A 53 2.08 21.12 -17.68
CA GLY A 53 3.04 20.09 -17.29
C GLY A 53 4.18 20.69 -16.46
N SER A 54 3.96 20.84 -15.19
CA SER A 54 5.00 20.99 -14.17
C SER A 54 4.37 20.60 -12.85
N VAL A 55 4.98 19.63 -12.16
CA VAL A 55 4.75 19.40 -10.74
C VAL A 55 5.01 20.74 -10.07
N THR A 56 3.96 21.43 -9.63
CA THR A 56 4.12 22.67 -8.87
C THR A 56 4.81 22.28 -7.58
N PRO A 57 6.04 22.78 -7.29
CA PRO A 57 6.64 22.54 -6.00
C PRO A 57 5.68 23.10 -4.95
N LEU A 58 5.32 22.27 -3.96
CA LEU A 58 4.52 22.68 -2.82
C LEU A 58 5.10 24.00 -2.30
N ARG A 59 4.24 25.02 -2.18
CA ARG A 59 4.63 26.33 -1.69
C ARG A 59 5.42 26.15 -0.39
N GLN A 60 6.65 26.62 -0.37
CA GLN A 60 7.42 26.74 0.85
C GLN A 60 6.66 27.71 1.75
N GLY A 61 6.23 27.26 2.94
CA GLY A 61 5.58 28.13 3.92
C GLY A 61 4.10 27.83 4.22
N VAL A 62 3.62 26.59 3.98
CA VAL A 62 2.27 26.20 4.47
C VAL A 62 2.34 26.06 5.99
N GLU A 63 1.79 27.03 6.70
CA GLU A 63 1.82 27.12 8.17
C GLU A 63 0.66 26.34 8.82
N SER A 64 -0.38 25.94 8.08
CA SER A 64 -1.57 25.28 8.63
C SER A 64 -1.97 24.02 7.84
N CYS A 65 -2.69 23.10 8.51
CA CYS A 65 -3.26 21.93 7.85
C CYS A 65 -4.33 22.31 6.81
N GLU A 66 -5.08 23.38 7.02
CA GLU A 66 -6.14 23.86 6.11
C GLU A 66 -5.56 24.33 4.77
N ASP A 67 -4.39 24.98 4.79
CA ASP A 67 -3.71 25.43 3.60
C ASP A 67 -2.92 24.29 2.92
N CYS A 68 -2.89 23.11 3.53
CA CYS A 68 -2.16 21.96 3.00
C CYS A 68 -2.91 21.37 1.80
N SER A 69 -2.23 21.26 0.67
CA SER A 69 -2.79 20.65 -0.56
C SER A 69 -3.24 19.19 -0.37
N LEU A 70 -2.79 18.54 0.71
CA LEU A 70 -3.13 17.17 1.08
C LEU A 70 -4.25 17.09 2.11
N PHE A 71 -4.82 18.22 2.57
CA PHE A 71 -5.82 18.22 3.64
C PHE A 71 -6.96 17.25 3.38
N SER A 72 -7.51 17.24 2.16
CA SER A 72 -8.61 16.33 1.78
C SER A 72 -8.24 14.84 1.76
N LEU A 73 -6.94 14.51 1.78
CA LEU A 73 -6.41 13.14 1.77
C LEU A 73 -5.91 12.70 3.13
N CYS A 74 -5.48 13.67 3.94
CA CYS A 74 -5.00 13.42 5.28
C CYS A 74 -6.16 13.01 6.18
N PHE A 75 -5.90 12.12 7.13
CA PHE A 75 -6.93 11.72 8.09
C PHE A 75 -7.48 12.90 8.92
N THR A 76 -6.73 13.99 9.03
CA THR A 76 -7.13 15.23 9.72
C THR A 76 -8.35 15.91 9.09
N HIS A 77 -8.63 15.69 7.80
CA HIS A 77 -9.84 16.17 7.15
C HIS A 77 -11.14 15.66 7.78
N ARG A 78 -11.06 14.56 8.51
CA ARG A 78 -12.20 13.92 9.18
C ARG A 78 -12.41 14.40 10.62
N LEU A 79 -11.54 15.28 11.12
CA LEU A 79 -11.58 15.85 12.46
C LEU A 79 -12.52 17.08 12.49
N SER A 80 -13.06 17.39 13.67
CA SER A 80 -13.75 18.67 13.92
C SER A 80 -12.75 19.83 13.97
N ASP A 81 -13.26 21.06 13.92
CA ASP A 81 -12.39 22.26 13.93
C ASP A 81 -11.55 22.35 15.22
N ASP A 82 -12.13 22.02 16.38
CA ASP A 82 -11.41 22.02 17.66
C ASP A 82 -10.32 20.93 17.71
N GLU A 83 -10.62 19.73 17.20
CA GLU A 83 -9.66 18.63 17.10
C GLU A 83 -8.54 18.94 16.11
N LEU A 84 -8.87 19.61 15.00
CA LEU A 84 -7.92 20.04 14.01
C LEU A 84 -6.95 21.09 14.57
N GLU A 85 -7.43 22.03 15.39
CA GLU A 85 -6.60 23.04 16.04
C GLU A 85 -5.64 22.40 17.07
N ALA A 86 -6.15 21.45 17.88
CA ALA A 86 -5.32 20.65 18.78
C ALA A 86 -4.24 19.89 18.00
N PHE A 87 -4.61 19.29 16.86
CA PHE A 87 -3.70 18.59 16.00
C PHE A 87 -2.61 19.50 15.42
N LYS A 88 -2.97 20.68 14.94
CA LYS A 88 -2.03 21.68 14.42
C LYS A 88 -1.00 22.08 15.47
N SER A 89 -1.45 22.35 16.70
CA SER A 89 -0.57 22.78 17.80
C SER A 89 0.42 21.68 18.21
N ALA A 90 0.00 20.42 18.12
CA ALA A 90 0.84 19.26 18.43
C ALA A 90 1.80 18.88 17.29
N THR A 91 1.45 19.22 16.03
CA THR A 91 2.23 18.80 14.86
C THR A 91 3.53 19.59 14.75
N LYS A 92 4.65 18.87 14.74
CA LYS A 92 5.95 19.44 14.42
C LYS A 92 6.14 19.38 12.91
N GLN A 93 6.41 20.53 12.31
CA GLN A 93 6.81 20.58 10.91
C GLN A 93 8.23 20.01 10.76
N ASP A 94 8.38 19.12 9.78
CA ASP A 94 9.58 18.33 9.65
C ASP A 94 10.76 19.05 8.98
N GLN A 95 11.92 18.64 9.42
CA GLN A 95 13.17 18.81 8.67
C GLN A 95 13.17 17.78 7.54
N GLY A 96 13.45 18.22 6.31
CA GLY A 96 13.44 17.32 5.16
C GLY A 96 14.29 16.06 5.36
N ILE A 97 13.83 14.95 4.83
CA ILE A 97 14.49 13.65 4.85
C ILE A 97 15.09 13.46 3.46
N ALA A 98 16.41 13.33 3.38
CA ALA A 98 17.09 13.11 2.11
C ALA A 98 16.79 11.72 1.53
N ARG A 99 16.89 11.61 0.21
CA ARG A 99 16.79 10.31 -0.45
C ARG A 99 17.76 9.29 0.16
N ASN A 100 17.29 8.06 0.40
CA ASN A 100 17.99 6.96 1.07
C ASN A 100 18.28 7.19 2.57
N GLU A 101 17.78 8.25 3.17
CA GLU A 101 17.82 8.46 4.61
C GLU A 101 16.68 7.68 5.28
N HIS A 102 16.98 7.07 6.43
CA HIS A 102 15.99 6.33 7.20
C HIS A 102 15.16 7.26 8.09
N LEU A 103 13.88 7.08 8.05
CA LEU A 103 12.92 7.73 8.92
C LEU A 103 12.93 7.11 10.32
N PHE A 104 13.08 5.79 10.38
CA PHE A 104 13.28 4.99 11.59
C PHE A 104 13.87 3.62 11.22
N TYR A 105 14.44 2.97 12.22
CA TYR A 105 14.98 1.62 12.12
C TYR A 105 14.11 0.64 12.90
N ALA A 106 14.13 -0.65 12.52
CA ALA A 106 13.51 -1.70 13.31
C ALA A 106 14.14 -1.74 14.71
N GLY A 107 13.30 -1.82 15.75
CA GLY A 107 13.70 -1.74 17.15
C GLY A 107 13.73 -0.32 17.72
N ASP A 108 13.67 0.71 16.91
CA ASP A 108 13.54 2.09 17.40
C ASP A 108 12.21 2.28 18.15
N ARG A 109 12.26 3.03 19.27
CA ARG A 109 11.03 3.40 19.98
C ARG A 109 10.17 4.32 19.11
N MET A 110 8.87 4.04 19.05
CA MET A 110 7.91 4.90 18.37
C MET A 110 7.77 6.23 19.12
N LYS A 111 8.30 7.31 18.54
CA LYS A 111 8.30 8.66 19.15
C LYS A 111 7.14 9.52 18.67
N SER A 112 6.65 9.27 17.47
CA SER A 112 5.62 10.07 16.81
C SER A 112 4.81 9.24 15.81
N VAL A 113 3.57 9.63 15.59
CA VAL A 113 2.79 9.26 14.41
C VAL A 113 3.19 10.19 13.27
N ARG A 114 3.40 9.63 12.09
CA ARG A 114 3.92 10.38 10.95
C ARG A 114 3.03 10.27 9.73
N VAL A 115 2.80 11.41 9.07
CA VAL A 115 2.09 11.48 7.80
C VAL A 115 3.06 11.94 6.73
N VAL A 116 3.16 11.23 5.62
CA VAL A 116 3.98 11.66 4.49
C VAL A 116 3.40 12.95 3.92
N ARG A 117 4.17 14.03 3.90
CA ARG A 117 3.76 15.34 3.36
C ARG A 117 4.19 15.53 1.91
N SER A 118 5.39 15.10 1.57
CA SER A 118 5.91 15.11 0.19
C SER A 118 6.94 14.01 0.00
N GLY A 119 7.19 13.65 -1.24
CA GLY A 119 8.09 12.55 -1.56
C GLY A 119 7.41 11.19 -1.43
N SER A 120 8.17 10.16 -1.12
CA SER A 120 7.67 8.79 -0.97
C SER A 120 8.61 7.96 -0.08
N ILE A 121 8.04 7.08 0.71
CA ILE A 121 8.77 6.27 1.70
C ILE A 121 8.47 4.80 1.44
N LYS A 122 9.49 3.96 1.57
CA LYS A 122 9.42 2.50 1.55
C LYS A 122 9.53 1.98 2.98
N SER A 123 8.66 1.05 3.39
CA SER A 123 8.87 0.23 4.58
C SER A 123 9.32 -1.18 4.19
N TYR A 124 10.19 -1.77 5.00
CA TYR A 124 10.69 -3.11 4.78
C TYR A 124 11.11 -3.78 6.09
N GLN A 125 11.19 -5.09 6.07
CA GLN A 125 11.72 -5.91 7.15
C GLN A 125 12.94 -6.68 6.64
N ILE A 126 13.76 -7.19 7.55
CA ILE A 126 14.84 -8.10 7.22
C ILE A 126 14.37 -9.51 7.59
N SER A 127 14.37 -10.41 6.62
CA SER A 127 14.05 -11.82 6.82
C SER A 127 15.16 -12.54 7.59
N PRO A 128 14.93 -13.75 8.14
CA PRO A 128 15.94 -14.50 8.90
C PRO A 128 17.21 -14.82 8.11
N ASP A 129 17.13 -14.87 6.78
CA ASP A 129 18.23 -15.07 5.84
C ASP A 129 18.94 -13.76 5.43
N GLY A 130 18.53 -12.62 6.01
CA GLY A 130 19.19 -11.32 5.82
C GLY A 130 18.72 -10.53 4.60
N GLU A 131 17.66 -11.00 3.91
CA GLU A 131 17.12 -10.31 2.74
C GLU A 131 16.07 -9.25 3.13
N GLU A 132 16.05 -8.13 2.41
CA GLU A 132 14.97 -7.15 2.53
C GLU A 132 13.65 -7.74 2.04
N VAL A 133 12.58 -7.52 2.80
CA VAL A 133 11.19 -7.81 2.41
C VAL A 133 10.40 -6.51 2.48
N VAL A 134 10.09 -5.92 1.34
CA VAL A 134 9.32 -4.68 1.25
C VAL A 134 7.88 -4.96 1.68
N SER A 135 7.42 -4.26 2.72
CA SER A 135 6.07 -4.39 3.27
C SER A 135 5.12 -3.31 2.74
N GLY A 136 5.63 -2.15 2.30
CA GLY A 136 4.78 -1.09 1.78
C GLY A 136 5.51 0.07 1.14
N PHE A 137 4.74 0.85 0.37
CA PHE A 137 5.14 2.14 -0.20
C PHE A 137 4.14 3.19 0.24
N PHE A 138 4.63 4.28 0.84
CA PHE A 138 3.82 5.36 1.40
C PHE A 138 3.98 6.62 0.56
N LEU A 139 2.85 7.19 0.16
CA LEU A 139 2.74 8.39 -0.67
C LEU A 139 2.19 9.56 0.15
N PRO A 140 2.25 10.82 -0.34
CA PRO A 140 1.75 11.97 0.38
C PRO A 140 0.28 11.80 0.85
N GLY A 141 0.02 12.12 2.11
CA GLY A 141 -1.28 11.96 2.80
C GLY A 141 -1.44 10.64 3.53
N GLU A 142 -0.52 9.68 3.40
CA GLU A 142 -0.59 8.38 4.08
C GLU A 142 0.20 8.39 5.39
N VAL A 143 -0.32 7.65 6.36
CA VAL A 143 0.29 7.50 7.70
C VAL A 143 1.28 6.35 7.66
N ILE A 144 2.45 6.51 8.28
CA ILE A 144 3.48 5.48 8.35
C ILE A 144 3.84 5.15 9.79
N GLY A 145 4.13 3.87 10.05
CA GLY A 145 4.61 3.36 11.34
C GLY A 145 3.49 3.01 12.31
N LEU A 146 2.22 2.85 11.85
CA LEU A 146 1.10 2.44 12.70
C LEU A 146 1.29 1.03 13.28
N ASP A 147 2.10 0.19 12.64
CA ASP A 147 2.48 -1.15 13.10
C ASP A 147 3.25 -1.16 14.43
N ALA A 148 3.81 -0.03 14.82
CA ALA A 148 4.56 0.14 16.08
C ALA A 148 3.68 0.49 17.29
N ILE A 149 2.39 0.82 17.09
CA ILE A 149 1.52 1.29 18.19
C ILE A 149 1.40 0.26 19.32
N SER A 150 1.26 -1.02 18.98
CA SER A 150 1.05 -2.08 19.98
C SER A 150 2.31 -2.47 20.75
N SER A 151 3.47 -2.39 20.11
CA SER A 151 4.77 -2.77 20.67
C SER A 151 5.59 -1.60 21.18
N GLU A 152 5.16 -0.37 20.93
CA GLU A 152 5.89 0.88 21.18
C GLU A 152 7.26 0.96 20.46
N THR A 153 7.57 -0.02 19.63
CA THR A 153 8.81 -0.11 18.85
C THR A 153 8.49 -0.47 17.39
N HIS A 154 9.21 0.13 16.45
CA HIS A 154 9.03 -0.17 15.04
C HIS A 154 9.48 -1.59 14.71
N PRO A 155 8.59 -2.46 14.16
CA PRO A 155 8.98 -3.80 13.72
C PRO A 155 9.67 -3.79 12.36
N SER A 156 9.68 -2.64 11.67
CA SER A 156 10.14 -2.44 10.30
C SER A 156 11.13 -1.27 10.22
N PHE A 157 11.82 -1.20 9.09
CA PHE A 157 12.60 -0.04 8.68
C PHE A 157 11.76 0.84 7.77
N ALA A 158 12.00 2.15 7.78
CA ALA A 158 11.42 3.06 6.80
C ALA A 158 12.49 3.95 6.20
N VAL A 159 12.54 4.04 4.88
CA VAL A 159 13.56 4.79 4.12
C VAL A 159 12.91 5.66 3.03
N ALA A 160 13.40 6.88 2.88
CA ALA A 160 12.93 7.78 1.83
C ALA A 160 13.44 7.34 0.45
N MET A 161 12.54 7.15 -0.53
CA MET A 161 12.89 6.80 -1.91
C MET A 161 13.30 8.00 -2.75
N GLU A 162 12.95 9.19 -2.29
CA GLU A 162 13.29 10.51 -2.84
C GLU A 162 13.28 11.53 -1.69
N ASP A 163 13.72 12.76 -1.94
CA ASP A 163 13.65 13.80 -0.93
C ASP A 163 12.22 13.98 -0.44
N SER A 164 12.01 13.75 0.84
CA SER A 164 10.70 13.59 1.46
C SER A 164 10.53 14.50 2.66
N LYS A 165 9.27 14.78 3.04
CA LYS A 165 8.91 15.47 4.28
C LYS A 165 7.76 14.73 4.94
N THR A 166 7.71 14.77 6.27
CA THR A 166 6.61 14.23 7.07
C THR A 166 5.99 15.31 7.96
N CYS A 167 4.77 15.10 8.40
CA CYS A 167 4.16 15.79 9.54
C CYS A 167 4.22 14.84 10.73
N ASP A 168 4.92 15.26 11.78
CA ASP A 168 5.18 14.43 12.94
C ASP A 168 4.36 14.89 14.14
N ILE A 169 3.58 13.97 14.71
CA ILE A 169 2.80 14.21 15.94
C ILE A 169 3.44 13.38 17.05
N PRO A 170 3.97 14.02 18.11
CA PRO A 170 4.53 13.29 19.24
C PRO A 170 3.52 12.27 19.77
N MET A 171 3.99 11.06 20.10
CA MET A 171 3.12 9.98 20.58
C MET A 171 2.35 10.36 21.86
N SER A 172 2.99 11.14 22.78
CA SER A 172 2.31 11.66 23.98
C SER A 172 1.08 12.50 23.66
N ASP A 173 1.22 13.42 22.69
CA ASP A 173 0.16 14.34 22.29
C ASP A 173 -0.92 13.58 21.51
N PHE A 174 -0.51 12.67 20.63
CA PHE A 174 -1.43 11.81 19.90
C PHE A 174 -2.29 10.93 20.83
N LEU A 175 -1.69 10.31 21.86
CA LEU A 175 -2.42 9.52 22.85
C LEU A 175 -3.33 10.37 23.73
N ALA A 176 -2.95 11.61 24.06
CA ALA A 176 -3.81 12.55 24.76
C ALA A 176 -5.03 12.89 23.90
N MET A 177 -4.83 13.23 22.63
CA MET A 177 -5.92 13.52 21.69
C MET A 177 -6.88 12.34 21.51
N LEU A 178 -6.37 11.10 21.46
CA LEU A 178 -7.20 9.90 21.37
C LEU A 178 -8.12 9.74 22.59
N LYS A 179 -7.68 10.12 23.79
CA LYS A 179 -8.50 10.05 25.02
C LYS A 179 -9.68 11.01 24.97
N ASP A 180 -9.48 12.19 24.38
CA ASP A 180 -10.43 13.29 24.41
C ASP A 180 -11.32 13.35 23.16
N SER A 181 -10.96 12.63 22.08
CA SER A 181 -11.66 12.67 20.80
C SER A 181 -12.24 11.31 20.37
N PRO A 182 -13.56 11.07 20.54
CA PRO A 182 -14.21 9.90 19.95
C PRO A 182 -14.11 9.84 18.42
N LYS A 183 -14.08 11.02 17.78
CA LYS A 183 -13.97 11.11 16.31
C LYS A 183 -12.61 10.67 15.81
N LEU A 184 -11.53 11.09 16.47
CA LEU A 184 -10.18 10.63 16.15
C LEU A 184 -10.06 9.11 16.32
N ASN A 185 -10.66 8.54 17.37
CA ASN A 185 -10.71 7.09 17.58
C ASN A 185 -11.40 6.38 16.40
N GLU A 186 -12.58 6.89 15.95
CA GLU A 186 -13.28 6.34 14.79
C GLU A 186 -12.41 6.37 13.53
N VAL A 187 -11.72 7.48 13.29
CA VAL A 187 -10.83 7.66 12.15
C VAL A 187 -9.65 6.67 12.21
N MET A 188 -9.06 6.50 13.41
CA MET A 188 -7.95 5.57 13.59
C MET A 188 -8.36 4.11 13.40
N ILE A 189 -9.54 3.72 13.90
CA ILE A 189 -10.08 2.38 13.67
C ILE A 189 -10.27 2.11 12.16
N LYS A 190 -10.76 3.10 11.42
CA LYS A 190 -10.90 2.98 9.95
C LYS A 190 -9.54 2.82 9.27
N LEU A 191 -8.56 3.65 9.62
CA LEU A 191 -7.21 3.56 9.06
C LEU A 191 -6.58 2.20 9.32
N LEU A 192 -6.63 1.70 10.56
CA LEU A 192 -6.09 0.39 10.90
C LEU A 192 -6.84 -0.75 10.20
N SER A 193 -8.14 -0.61 9.98
CA SER A 193 -8.94 -1.59 9.23
C SER A 193 -8.58 -1.58 7.75
N GLU A 194 -8.33 -0.41 7.16
CA GLU A 194 -7.88 -0.25 5.78
C GLU A 194 -6.48 -0.87 5.60
N GLU A 195 -5.53 -0.60 6.50
CA GLU A 195 -4.19 -1.22 6.52
C GLU A 195 -4.27 -2.76 6.61
N MET A 196 -5.10 -3.29 7.52
CA MET A 196 -5.32 -4.73 7.62
C MET A 196 -5.89 -5.34 6.35
N ALA A 197 -6.82 -4.65 5.69
CA ALA A 197 -7.41 -5.10 4.44
C ALA A 197 -6.36 -5.13 3.31
N GLU A 198 -5.54 -4.07 3.21
CA GLU A 198 -4.45 -3.99 2.23
C GLU A 198 -3.39 -5.09 2.46
N ALA A 199 -3.00 -5.33 3.71
CA ALA A 199 -2.06 -6.40 4.04
C ALA A 199 -2.59 -7.80 3.66
N ARG A 200 -3.88 -8.08 3.91
CA ARG A 200 -4.53 -9.33 3.48
C ARG A 200 -4.62 -9.46 1.98
N GLU A 201 -4.94 -8.36 1.28
CA GLU A 201 -4.96 -8.34 -0.19
C GLU A 201 -3.56 -8.67 -0.75
N LEU A 202 -2.51 -8.07 -0.21
CA LEU A 202 -1.13 -8.36 -0.62
C LEU A 202 -0.78 -9.84 -0.42
N LEU A 203 -1.18 -10.46 0.69
CA LEU A 203 -0.97 -11.90 0.93
C LEU A 203 -1.64 -12.76 -0.14
N LEU A 204 -2.87 -12.41 -0.57
CA LEU A 204 -3.56 -13.11 -1.65
C LEU A 204 -2.86 -12.90 -2.99
N VAL A 205 -2.46 -11.66 -3.27
CA VAL A 205 -1.72 -11.29 -4.49
C VAL A 205 -0.44 -12.13 -4.59
N VAL A 206 0.39 -12.12 -3.55
CA VAL A 206 1.69 -12.83 -3.54
C VAL A 206 1.52 -14.36 -3.49
N GLY A 207 0.46 -14.87 -2.85
CA GLY A 207 0.26 -16.30 -2.65
C GLY A 207 -0.44 -17.03 -3.79
N ARG A 208 -1.25 -16.36 -4.62
CA ARG A 208 -2.17 -17.03 -5.55
C ARG A 208 -2.13 -16.54 -6.99
N LEU A 209 -1.68 -15.32 -7.24
CA LEU A 209 -1.75 -14.73 -8.57
C LEU A 209 -0.44 -14.92 -9.36
N ASP A 210 -0.55 -14.97 -10.68
CA ASP A 210 0.62 -14.98 -11.55
C ASP A 210 1.32 -13.60 -11.59
N ALA A 211 2.55 -13.57 -12.06
CA ALA A 211 3.37 -12.36 -12.05
C ALA A 211 2.78 -11.21 -12.89
N LYS A 212 2.07 -11.53 -13.99
CA LYS A 212 1.46 -10.52 -14.85
C LYS A 212 0.30 -9.84 -14.14
N THR A 213 -0.53 -10.61 -13.47
CA THR A 213 -1.64 -10.13 -12.65
C THR A 213 -1.14 -9.29 -11.47
N ARG A 214 -0.07 -9.72 -10.76
CA ARG A 214 0.53 -8.94 -9.66
C ARG A 214 1.00 -7.57 -10.13
N VAL A 215 1.72 -7.50 -11.24
CA VAL A 215 2.21 -6.23 -11.80
C VAL A 215 1.05 -5.34 -12.25
N ALA A 216 0.01 -5.89 -12.87
CA ALA A 216 -1.18 -5.14 -13.29
C ALA A 216 -1.92 -4.54 -12.08
N LEU A 217 -2.15 -5.33 -11.02
CA LEU A 217 -2.75 -4.86 -9.77
C LEU A 217 -1.93 -3.76 -9.11
N PHE A 218 -0.61 -3.91 -9.06
CA PHE A 218 0.29 -2.90 -8.52
C PHE A 218 0.17 -1.56 -9.26
N LEU A 219 0.18 -1.58 -10.59
CA LEU A 219 0.02 -0.36 -11.40
C LEU A 219 -1.35 0.28 -11.20
N LEU A 220 -2.43 -0.51 -11.13
CA LEU A 220 -3.78 -0.01 -10.86
C LEU A 220 -3.92 0.56 -9.44
N SER A 221 -3.30 -0.06 -8.45
CA SER A 221 -3.26 0.45 -7.07
C SER A 221 -2.59 1.81 -7.01
N LEU A 222 -1.41 1.97 -7.62
CA LEU A 222 -0.74 3.27 -7.73
C LEU A 222 -1.58 4.30 -8.46
N SER A 223 -2.16 3.92 -9.61
CA SER A 223 -3.06 4.79 -10.40
C SER A 223 -4.21 5.34 -9.55
N ARG A 224 -4.89 4.49 -8.77
CA ARG A 224 -5.98 4.91 -7.87
C ARG A 224 -5.50 5.82 -6.73
N ARG A 225 -4.36 5.47 -6.11
CA ARG A 225 -3.76 6.29 -5.04
C ARG A 225 -3.37 7.68 -5.56
N LEU A 226 -2.89 7.80 -6.80
CA LEU A 226 -2.56 9.06 -7.44
C LEU A 226 -3.81 9.86 -7.85
N ALA A 227 -4.86 9.20 -8.35
CA ALA A 227 -6.15 9.83 -8.62
C ALA A 227 -6.74 10.52 -7.37
N ARG A 228 -6.69 9.87 -6.22
CA ARG A 228 -7.11 10.48 -4.94
C ARG A 228 -6.32 11.76 -4.62
N ARG A 229 -5.08 11.87 -5.09
CA ARG A 229 -4.19 13.04 -4.95
C ARG A 229 -4.38 14.09 -6.05
N ARG A 230 -5.45 13.97 -6.87
CA ARG A 230 -5.72 14.83 -8.02
C ARG A 230 -4.54 14.87 -9.01
N GLN A 231 -3.75 13.81 -9.04
CA GLN A 231 -2.70 13.57 -10.03
C GLN A 231 -3.25 12.71 -11.18
N ASP A 232 -2.59 12.76 -12.33
CA ASP A 232 -3.03 11.97 -13.48
C ASP A 232 -2.94 10.46 -13.16
N PRO A 233 -4.07 9.74 -13.13
CA PRO A 233 -4.08 8.32 -12.83
C PRO A 233 -3.51 7.46 -13.96
N ASN A 234 -3.38 8.01 -15.16
CA ASN A 234 -2.90 7.28 -16.33
C ASN A 234 -1.45 7.60 -16.68
N GLN A 235 -0.87 8.67 -16.10
CA GLN A 235 0.52 9.04 -16.37
C GLN A 235 1.22 9.42 -15.07
N PHE A 236 2.21 8.62 -14.66
CA PHE A 236 2.93 8.82 -13.40
C PHE A 236 4.35 8.29 -13.44
N LYS A 237 5.16 8.80 -12.53
CA LYS A 237 6.53 8.36 -12.31
C LYS A 237 6.58 7.38 -11.13
N LEU A 238 7.18 6.21 -11.33
CA LEU A 238 7.52 5.28 -10.26
C LEU A 238 8.67 5.86 -9.44
N THR A 239 8.49 6.05 -8.14
CA THR A 239 9.56 6.46 -7.22
C THR A 239 10.42 5.26 -6.82
N MET A 240 9.79 4.08 -6.67
CA MET A 240 10.43 2.81 -6.43
C MET A 240 11.19 2.30 -7.67
N ASP A 241 12.25 1.55 -7.45
CA ASP A 241 12.97 0.89 -8.53
C ASP A 241 12.39 -0.50 -8.84
N ARG A 242 12.96 -1.18 -9.85
CA ARG A 242 12.49 -2.51 -10.25
C ARG A 242 12.75 -3.57 -9.19
N ARG A 243 13.78 -3.40 -8.38
CA ARG A 243 14.13 -4.29 -7.27
C ARG A 243 13.09 -4.16 -6.16
N ASP A 244 12.73 -2.94 -5.77
CA ASP A 244 11.71 -2.69 -4.75
C ASP A 244 10.36 -3.28 -5.17
N ILE A 245 9.96 -3.08 -6.44
CA ILE A 245 8.71 -3.62 -6.97
C ILE A 245 8.74 -5.15 -6.99
N ALA A 246 9.85 -5.75 -7.42
CA ALA A 246 10.02 -7.19 -7.48
C ALA A 246 9.92 -7.82 -6.08
N ASN A 247 10.59 -7.20 -5.12
CA ASN A 247 10.58 -7.61 -3.73
C ASN A 247 9.16 -7.52 -3.13
N TYR A 248 8.49 -6.39 -3.28
CA TYR A 248 7.11 -6.17 -2.82
C TYR A 248 6.11 -7.17 -3.40
N LEU A 249 6.28 -7.55 -4.68
CA LEU A 249 5.39 -8.48 -5.37
C LEU A 249 5.80 -9.96 -5.23
N GLY A 250 6.93 -10.25 -4.57
CA GLY A 250 7.44 -11.60 -4.42
C GLY A 250 7.78 -12.27 -5.77
N ILE A 251 8.40 -11.53 -6.70
CA ILE A 251 8.85 -12.00 -8.01
C ILE A 251 10.26 -11.50 -8.31
N THR A 252 10.91 -12.01 -9.34
CA THR A 252 12.27 -11.55 -9.70
C THR A 252 12.25 -10.23 -10.47
N ILE A 253 13.35 -9.49 -10.43
CA ILE A 253 13.52 -8.21 -11.16
C ILE A 253 13.34 -8.42 -12.67
N GLU A 254 13.84 -9.54 -13.19
CA GLU A 254 13.70 -9.93 -14.60
C GLU A 254 12.24 -10.17 -14.96
N THR A 255 11.48 -10.77 -14.04
CA THR A 255 10.04 -11.01 -14.22
C THR A 255 9.27 -9.70 -14.27
N VAL A 256 9.55 -8.73 -13.38
CA VAL A 256 8.97 -7.38 -13.44
C VAL A 256 9.29 -6.75 -14.81
N SER A 257 10.57 -6.75 -15.21
CA SER A 257 11.02 -6.13 -16.44
C SER A 257 10.38 -6.77 -17.67
N ARG A 258 10.32 -8.11 -17.73
CA ARG A 258 9.66 -8.85 -18.82
C ARG A 258 8.16 -8.57 -18.88
N THR A 259 7.51 -8.51 -17.73
CA THR A 259 6.06 -8.24 -17.66
C THR A 259 5.74 -6.83 -18.15
N LEU A 260 6.46 -5.82 -17.71
CA LEU A 260 6.27 -4.44 -18.18
C LEU A 260 6.54 -4.32 -19.69
N SER A 261 7.59 -4.97 -20.19
CA SER A 261 7.87 -5.02 -21.64
C SER A 261 6.75 -5.74 -22.41
N ALA A 262 6.13 -6.77 -21.85
CA ALA A 262 5.01 -7.46 -22.48
C ALA A 262 3.75 -6.59 -22.50
N LEU A 263 3.44 -5.89 -21.41
CA LEU A 263 2.33 -4.92 -21.39
C LEU A 263 2.53 -3.80 -22.40
N GLN A 264 3.78 -3.33 -22.56
CA GLN A 264 4.13 -2.30 -23.55
C GLN A 264 3.98 -2.81 -24.99
N ARG A 265 4.48 -4.01 -25.31
CA ARG A 265 4.29 -4.61 -26.64
C ARG A 265 2.83 -4.78 -27.02
N ASN A 266 1.96 -5.02 -26.05
CA ASN A 266 0.53 -5.13 -26.26
C ASN A 266 -0.20 -3.77 -26.22
N ALA A 267 0.53 -2.65 -26.26
CA ALA A 267 0.00 -1.29 -26.21
C ALA A 267 -0.93 -1.00 -25.01
N ILE A 268 -0.76 -1.71 -23.89
CA ILE A 268 -1.54 -1.53 -22.65
C ILE A 268 -0.94 -0.41 -21.80
N ILE A 269 0.40 -0.30 -21.82
CA ILE A 269 1.16 0.77 -21.16
C ILE A 269 2.30 1.25 -22.05
N GLU A 270 2.77 2.46 -21.79
CA GLU A 270 4.05 2.96 -22.26
C GLU A 270 5.02 3.08 -21.08
N VAL A 271 6.29 2.73 -21.29
CA VAL A 271 7.33 2.77 -20.26
C VAL A 271 8.53 3.55 -20.77
N HIS A 272 8.84 4.68 -20.12
CA HIS A 272 10.01 5.50 -20.40
C HIS A 272 10.83 5.67 -19.12
N GLY A 273 11.79 4.78 -18.87
CA GLY A 273 12.55 4.73 -17.62
C GLY A 273 11.67 4.41 -16.41
N LYS A 274 11.46 5.40 -15.55
CA LYS A 274 10.53 5.32 -14.41
C LYS A 274 9.13 5.86 -14.72
N ASN A 275 8.92 6.49 -15.87
CA ASN A 275 7.61 7.03 -16.24
C ASN A 275 6.75 5.92 -16.85
N ILE A 276 5.54 5.80 -16.34
CA ILE A 276 4.51 4.87 -16.82
C ILE A 276 3.34 5.67 -17.35
N ARG A 277 2.83 5.26 -18.52
CA ARG A 277 1.56 5.74 -19.06
C ARG A 277 0.66 4.54 -19.32
N ILE A 278 -0.51 4.52 -18.72
CA ILE A 278 -1.55 3.52 -18.98
C ILE A 278 -2.31 3.98 -20.23
N THR A 279 -2.17 3.25 -21.33
CA THR A 279 -2.79 3.55 -22.63
C THR A 279 -4.11 2.83 -22.82
N ASP A 280 -4.23 1.61 -22.29
CA ASP A 280 -5.48 0.86 -22.26
C ASP A 280 -5.78 0.38 -20.82
N ARG A 281 -6.56 1.19 -20.11
CA ARG A 281 -6.96 0.89 -18.74
C ARG A 281 -7.84 -0.36 -18.65
N ARG A 282 -8.77 -0.56 -19.62
CA ARG A 282 -9.67 -1.72 -19.60
C ARG A 282 -8.91 -3.02 -19.80
N ALA A 283 -7.94 -3.05 -20.71
CA ALA A 283 -7.08 -4.21 -20.89
C ALA A 283 -6.23 -4.51 -19.65
N LEU A 284 -5.72 -3.46 -18.97
CA LEU A 284 -4.98 -3.62 -17.72
C LEU A 284 -5.86 -4.17 -16.59
N GLU A 285 -7.10 -3.67 -16.45
CA GLU A 285 -8.10 -4.17 -15.50
C GLU A 285 -8.50 -5.62 -15.76
N LYS A 286 -8.64 -6.01 -17.03
CA LYS A 286 -8.92 -7.40 -17.42
C LYS A 286 -7.78 -8.35 -17.01
N ILE A 287 -6.55 -7.91 -17.09
CA ILE A 287 -5.38 -8.70 -16.63
C ILE A 287 -5.37 -8.79 -15.11
N ALA A 288 -5.68 -7.69 -14.42
CA ALA A 288 -5.66 -7.63 -12.96
C ALA A 288 -6.78 -8.47 -12.32
N LEU A 289 -7.93 -8.58 -12.98
CA LEU A 289 -9.15 -9.22 -12.45
C LEU A 289 -9.70 -10.27 -13.45
N PRO A 290 -8.95 -11.34 -13.72
CA PRO A 290 -9.43 -12.40 -14.60
C PRO A 290 -10.68 -13.05 -13.98
N GLY A 291 -11.83 -12.93 -14.66
CA GLY A 291 -13.10 -13.57 -14.26
C GLY A 291 -14.17 -12.65 -13.68
N GLN A 292 -13.89 -11.42 -13.29
CA GLN A 292 -14.94 -10.51 -12.77
C GLN A 292 -15.65 -9.71 -13.87
N LEU A 293 -15.01 -9.47 -15.01
CA LEU A 293 -15.63 -8.74 -16.13
C LEU A 293 -16.61 -9.61 -16.96
N GLU A 294 -16.51 -10.93 -16.88
CA GLU A 294 -17.43 -11.83 -17.58
C GLU A 294 -18.79 -11.93 -16.89
N SER A 295 -18.85 -11.79 -15.56
CA SER A 295 -20.12 -11.80 -14.82
C SER A 295 -20.97 -10.54 -15.04
N ILE A 296 -20.36 -9.41 -15.38
CA ILE A 296 -21.07 -8.13 -15.58
C ILE A 296 -21.71 -8.07 -16.98
N GLN A 297 -21.11 -8.72 -17.98
CA GLN A 297 -21.70 -8.79 -19.32
C GLN A 297 -22.88 -9.77 -19.41
N THR A 298 -22.95 -10.75 -18.52
CA THR A 298 -24.06 -11.70 -18.46
C THR A 298 -25.31 -11.15 -17.75
N GLU A 299 -25.16 -10.21 -16.82
CA GLU A 299 -26.30 -9.55 -16.16
C GLU A 299 -26.99 -8.50 -17.05
N ASP A 300 -26.22 -7.75 -17.87
CA ASP A 300 -26.80 -6.78 -18.82
C ASP A 300 -27.58 -7.44 -19.98
N VAL A 301 -27.24 -8.66 -20.37
CA VAL A 301 -27.96 -9.39 -21.43
C VAL A 301 -29.23 -10.04 -20.91
N SER A 302 -29.28 -10.43 -19.63
CA SER A 302 -30.47 -11.03 -19.02
C SER A 302 -31.57 -10.03 -18.69
N SER A 303 -31.24 -8.77 -18.49
CA SER A 303 -32.21 -7.69 -18.22
C SER A 303 -32.86 -7.10 -19.48
N GLN A 304 -32.29 -7.33 -20.67
CA GLN A 304 -32.87 -6.88 -21.97
C GLN A 304 -33.79 -7.92 -22.63
N SER A 305 -33.83 -9.15 -22.14
CA SER A 305 -34.69 -10.22 -22.68
C SER A 305 -35.99 -10.45 -21.90
N ALA A 306 -36.28 -9.64 -20.88
CA ALA A 306 -37.46 -9.73 -20.03
C ALA A 306 -38.36 -8.45 -20.10
N GLY A 307 -38.29 -7.70 -21.21
CA GLY A 307 -39.14 -6.54 -21.50
C GLY A 307 -40.06 -6.78 -22.70
#